data_945e871ac533225df7628c4ebfffe57e
#
_entry.id   945e871ac533225df7628c4ebfffe57e
#
_cell.length_a   1.000
_cell.length_b   1.000
_cell.length_c   1.000
_cell.angle_alpha   90.00
_cell.angle_beta   90.00
_cell.angle_gamma   90.00
#
_symmetry.space_group_name_H-M   'P 1'
#
loop_
_entity.id
_entity.type
_entity.pdbx_description
1 polymer ?
#
loop_
_entity_poly.entity_id
_entity_poly.type
_entity_poly.pdbx_seq_one_letter_code
_entity_poly.pdbx_strand_id
1 'polypeptide(L)'
;MSIKAEEISALIKQQLANYQDELTVDEVGTVTYVGDGIARANGLDNALAGELVEFDDGTYGMAQNLESNDVGIIILGSFKGIREGDTVKRTGRIMEVPVGEELIGRVVNPLGQPIDGLGEIKTNKTRPVERKAPGVMERQSVTEPLQTGLKAIDALVPIGRGQRELVIGDRKTGKTSVAID
;
A
#
# COMPACT_ATOMS: atom_id res chain seq x y z
N MET A 1 -17.28 -38.07 -45.02
CA MET A 1 -17.98 -36.78 -44.94
C MET A 1 -16.91 -35.68 -45.02
N SER A 2 -16.79 -34.97 -46.16
CA SER A 2 -15.84 -33.84 -46.26
C SER A 2 -16.57 -32.61 -45.76
N ILE A 3 -16.07 -32.04 -44.67
CA ILE A 3 -16.53 -30.75 -44.14
C ILE A 3 -16.13 -29.70 -45.18
N LYS A 4 -17.11 -28.97 -45.73
CA LYS A 4 -16.83 -27.92 -46.72
C LYS A 4 -16.08 -26.76 -46.09
N ALA A 5 -15.08 -26.23 -46.79
CA ALA A 5 -14.25 -25.11 -46.31
C ALA A 5 -15.08 -23.88 -45.87
N GLU A 6 -16.28 -23.72 -46.45
CA GLU A 6 -17.22 -22.67 -46.10
C GLU A 6 -17.85 -22.84 -44.71
N GLU A 7 -18.09 -24.08 -44.26
CA GLU A 7 -18.62 -24.38 -42.90
C GLU A 7 -17.57 -24.12 -41.84
N ILE A 8 -16.29 -24.43 -42.10
CA ILE A 8 -15.19 -24.13 -41.19
C ILE A 8 -14.98 -22.62 -41.07
N SER A 9 -15.07 -21.89 -42.18
CA SER A 9 -14.94 -20.44 -42.17
C SER A 9 -16.09 -19.75 -41.43
N ALA A 10 -17.32 -20.27 -41.53
CA ALA A 10 -18.46 -19.77 -40.77
C ALA A 10 -18.35 -20.03 -39.27
N LEU A 11 -17.89 -21.24 -38.88
CA LEU A 11 -17.64 -21.58 -37.50
C LEU A 11 -16.52 -20.73 -36.84
N ILE A 12 -15.44 -20.48 -37.59
CA ILE A 12 -14.35 -19.61 -37.13
C ILE A 12 -14.83 -18.16 -36.95
N LYS A 13 -15.63 -17.63 -37.92
CA LYS A 13 -16.23 -16.31 -37.82
C LYS A 13 -17.21 -16.20 -36.64
N GLN A 14 -17.98 -17.25 -36.37
CA GLN A 14 -18.90 -17.28 -35.24
C GLN A 14 -18.15 -17.38 -33.90
N GLN A 15 -17.06 -18.14 -33.81
CA GLN A 15 -16.21 -18.16 -32.64
C GLN A 15 -15.47 -16.86 -32.44
N LEU A 16 -14.94 -16.22 -33.49
CA LEU A 16 -14.33 -14.90 -33.41
C LEU A 16 -15.30 -13.79 -32.99
N ALA A 17 -16.58 -13.85 -33.44
CA ALA A 17 -17.60 -12.89 -33.03
C ALA A 17 -18.07 -13.11 -31.55
N ASN A 18 -17.97 -14.33 -31.03
CA ASN A 18 -18.23 -14.64 -29.62
C ASN A 18 -17.00 -14.50 -28.73
N TYR A 19 -15.84 -14.25 -29.31
CA TYR A 19 -14.61 -13.91 -28.58
C TYR A 19 -14.62 -12.39 -28.26
N GLN A 20 -15.64 -11.96 -27.55
CA GLN A 20 -15.59 -10.76 -26.71
C GLN A 20 -15.07 -11.20 -25.33
N ASP A 21 -13.86 -11.75 -25.29
CA ASP A 21 -13.03 -11.53 -24.13
C ASP A 21 -12.69 -10.04 -24.17
N GLU A 22 -13.23 -9.30 -23.24
CA GLU A 22 -12.52 -8.16 -22.70
C GLU A 22 -11.14 -8.72 -22.35
N LEU A 23 -10.17 -8.46 -23.22
CA LEU A 23 -8.78 -8.51 -22.84
C LEU A 23 -8.64 -7.45 -21.74
N THR A 24 -9.00 -7.79 -20.53
CA THR A 24 -8.31 -7.27 -19.38
C THR A 24 -6.89 -7.73 -19.61
N VAL A 25 -6.10 -6.86 -20.22
CA VAL A 25 -4.65 -7.00 -20.21
C VAL A 25 -4.29 -6.79 -18.75
N ASP A 26 -4.41 -7.85 -17.98
CA ASP A 26 -3.76 -7.94 -16.69
C ASP A 26 -2.29 -7.82 -17.03
N GLU A 27 -1.73 -6.61 -16.90
CA GLU A 27 -0.30 -6.42 -17.08
C GLU A 27 0.39 -7.24 -16.02
N VAL A 28 0.98 -8.31 -16.49
CA VAL A 28 1.62 -9.34 -15.69
C VAL A 28 3.11 -9.16 -15.85
N GLY A 29 3.80 -8.91 -14.76
CA GLY A 29 5.24 -8.84 -14.71
C GLY A 29 5.86 -10.12 -14.19
N THR A 30 7.17 -10.24 -14.36
CA THR A 30 7.98 -11.34 -13.83
C THR A 30 8.98 -10.79 -12.83
N VAL A 31 9.06 -11.41 -11.67
CA VAL A 31 10.03 -11.07 -10.61
C VAL A 31 11.44 -11.40 -11.07
N THR A 32 12.33 -10.44 -11.08
CA THR A 32 13.74 -10.58 -11.47
C THR A 32 14.68 -10.63 -10.28
N TYR A 33 14.24 -10.11 -9.15
CA TYR A 33 15.00 -10.11 -7.90
C TYR A 33 14.06 -10.06 -6.71
N VAL A 34 14.40 -10.76 -5.63
CA VAL A 34 13.74 -10.66 -4.34
C VAL A 34 14.75 -10.74 -3.20
N GLY A 35 14.66 -9.83 -2.25
CA GLY A 35 15.53 -9.82 -1.06
C GLY A 35 15.18 -8.67 -0.12
N ASP A 36 15.36 -8.90 1.16
CA ASP A 36 15.19 -7.89 2.22
C ASP A 36 13.84 -7.15 2.20
N GLY A 37 12.76 -7.85 1.79
CA GLY A 37 11.42 -7.26 1.71
C GLY A 37 11.18 -6.40 0.46
N ILE A 38 12.07 -6.46 -0.52
CA ILE A 38 11.96 -5.76 -1.80
C ILE A 38 11.95 -6.80 -2.92
N ALA A 39 11.13 -6.57 -3.95
CA ALA A 39 11.19 -7.27 -5.21
C ALA A 39 11.44 -6.28 -6.35
N ARG A 40 12.02 -6.77 -7.45
CA ARG A 40 12.05 -6.09 -8.75
C ARG A 40 11.34 -6.96 -9.77
N ALA A 41 10.58 -6.34 -10.64
CA ALA A 41 9.83 -7.05 -11.67
C ALA A 41 9.88 -6.30 -13.00
N ASN A 42 9.97 -7.06 -14.10
CA ASN A 42 9.87 -6.55 -15.46
C ASN A 42 8.45 -6.76 -15.99
N GLY A 43 8.04 -6.02 -17.02
CA GLY A 43 6.76 -6.20 -17.71
C GLY A 43 5.58 -5.47 -17.04
N LEU A 44 5.86 -4.55 -16.13
CA LEU A 44 4.86 -3.69 -15.49
C LEU A 44 4.98 -2.24 -16.02
N ASP A 45 5.07 -2.06 -17.32
CA ASP A 45 5.44 -0.79 -17.97
C ASP A 45 4.48 0.37 -17.68
N ASN A 46 3.21 0.08 -17.41
CA ASN A 46 2.21 1.08 -17.07
C ASN A 46 1.91 1.17 -15.57
N ALA A 47 2.73 0.57 -14.71
CA ALA A 47 2.54 0.65 -13.26
C ALA A 47 2.65 2.10 -12.79
N LEU A 48 1.84 2.46 -11.80
CA LEU A 48 1.88 3.78 -11.17
C LEU A 48 2.66 3.71 -9.85
N ALA A 49 3.35 4.80 -9.52
CA ALA A 49 4.00 4.91 -8.20
C ALA A 49 2.94 4.84 -7.08
N GLY A 50 3.17 3.97 -6.09
CA GLY A 50 2.21 3.69 -5.03
C GLY A 50 1.09 2.72 -5.42
N GLU A 51 1.14 2.13 -6.62
CA GLU A 51 0.18 1.11 -7.05
C GLU A 51 0.36 -0.19 -6.27
N LEU A 52 -0.75 -0.78 -5.87
CA LEU A 52 -0.78 -2.09 -5.25
C LEU A 52 -0.62 -3.17 -6.35
N VAL A 53 0.30 -4.11 -6.11
CA VAL A 53 0.52 -5.27 -6.98
C VAL A 53 0.31 -6.55 -6.17
N GLU A 54 -0.03 -7.64 -6.82
CA GLU A 54 -0.30 -8.94 -6.21
C GLU A 54 0.64 -9.99 -6.79
N PHE A 55 1.31 -10.75 -5.90
CA PHE A 55 2.15 -11.89 -6.26
C PHE A 55 1.32 -13.17 -6.32
N ASP A 56 1.83 -14.19 -7.00
CA ASP A 56 1.12 -15.48 -7.18
C ASP A 56 0.78 -16.19 -5.86
N ASP A 57 1.52 -15.92 -4.80
CA ASP A 57 1.24 -16.47 -3.46
C ASP A 57 0.15 -15.71 -2.68
N GLY A 58 -0.46 -14.68 -3.29
CA GLY A 58 -1.44 -13.80 -2.67
C GLY A 58 -0.85 -12.72 -1.77
N THR A 59 0.49 -12.58 -1.73
CA THR A 59 1.15 -11.47 -1.04
C THR A 59 1.01 -10.19 -1.86
N TYR A 60 0.77 -9.07 -1.19
CA TYR A 60 0.71 -7.77 -1.84
C TYR A 60 2.04 -7.04 -1.77
N GLY A 61 2.28 -6.21 -2.77
CA GLY A 61 3.39 -5.28 -2.81
C GLY A 61 2.95 -3.90 -3.26
N MET A 62 3.79 -2.91 -3.04
CA MET A 62 3.58 -1.53 -3.49
C MET A 62 4.69 -1.15 -4.47
N ALA A 63 4.32 -0.76 -5.69
CA ALA A 63 5.24 -0.23 -6.68
C ALA A 63 5.76 1.13 -6.22
N GLN A 64 7.08 1.27 -6.05
CA GLN A 64 7.69 2.49 -5.54
C GLN A 64 8.63 3.14 -6.55
N ASN A 65 9.57 2.38 -7.09
CA ASN A 65 10.51 2.86 -8.07
C ASN A 65 10.13 2.37 -9.47
N LEU A 66 9.89 3.32 -10.36
CA LEU A 66 9.56 3.04 -11.75
C LEU A 66 10.79 3.38 -12.59
N GLU A 67 11.53 2.37 -13.01
CA GLU A 67 12.67 2.49 -13.91
C GLU A 67 12.26 2.10 -15.34
N SER A 68 13.09 2.36 -16.33
CA SER A 68 12.75 2.11 -17.74
C SER A 68 12.51 0.64 -18.07
N ASN A 69 13.11 -0.27 -17.33
CA ASN A 69 13.07 -1.70 -17.61
C ASN A 69 12.57 -2.55 -16.44
N ASP A 70 12.52 -1.97 -15.23
CA ASP A 70 12.03 -2.70 -14.06
C ASP A 70 11.24 -1.78 -13.11
N VAL A 71 10.46 -2.41 -12.26
CA VAL A 71 9.68 -1.77 -11.20
C VAL A 71 10.15 -2.32 -9.88
N GLY A 72 10.61 -1.42 -9.00
CA GLY A 72 10.93 -1.74 -7.61
C GLY A 72 9.67 -1.79 -6.76
N ILE A 73 9.46 -2.90 -6.08
CA ILE A 73 8.25 -3.22 -5.32
C ILE A 73 8.63 -3.44 -3.85
N ILE A 74 7.95 -2.77 -2.95
CA ILE A 74 8.04 -3.03 -1.50
C ILE A 74 7.04 -4.12 -1.17
N ILE A 75 7.50 -5.23 -0.61
CA ILE A 75 6.64 -6.37 -0.25
C ILE A 75 5.93 -6.08 1.08
N LEU A 76 4.60 -6.17 1.08
CA LEU A 76 3.74 -5.88 2.24
C LEU A 76 3.36 -7.17 2.98
N GLY A 77 4.35 -7.93 3.38
CA GLY A 77 4.15 -9.21 4.05
C GLY A 77 5.42 -10.04 4.13
N SER A 78 5.26 -11.37 4.15
CA SER A 78 6.39 -12.29 4.12
C SER A 78 6.88 -12.49 2.70
N PHE A 79 8.14 -12.21 2.45
CA PHE A 79 8.79 -12.44 1.14
C PHE A 79 9.33 -13.86 0.96
N LYS A 80 9.15 -14.74 1.96
CA LYS A 80 9.74 -16.09 1.94
C LYS A 80 9.14 -17.01 0.86
N GLY A 81 7.92 -16.72 0.41
CA GLY A 81 7.22 -17.47 -0.63
C GLY A 81 7.56 -17.01 -2.05
N ILE A 82 8.05 -15.78 -2.19
CA ILE A 82 8.29 -15.14 -3.48
C ILE A 82 9.69 -15.49 -3.99
N ARG A 83 9.81 -15.82 -5.26
CA ARG A 83 11.06 -16.22 -5.93
C ARG A 83 11.26 -15.45 -7.24
N GLU A 84 12.49 -15.43 -7.69
CA GLU A 84 12.81 -14.98 -9.06
C GLU A 84 12.11 -15.90 -10.07
N GLY A 85 11.46 -15.29 -11.05
CA GLY A 85 10.65 -15.96 -12.06
C GLY A 85 9.17 -16.06 -11.72
N ASP A 86 8.76 -15.74 -10.48
CA ASP A 86 7.34 -15.70 -10.10
C ASP A 86 6.62 -14.54 -10.82
N THR A 87 5.31 -14.68 -10.90
CA THR A 87 4.45 -13.71 -11.55
C THR A 87 3.99 -12.65 -10.56
N VAL A 88 3.90 -11.41 -11.02
CA VAL A 88 3.31 -10.30 -10.28
C VAL A 88 2.30 -9.58 -11.16
N LYS A 89 1.12 -9.29 -10.63
CA LYS A 89 -0.01 -8.67 -11.34
C LYS A 89 -0.28 -7.27 -10.82
N ARG A 90 -0.59 -6.37 -11.73
CA ARG A 90 -1.10 -5.05 -11.38
C ARG A 90 -2.53 -5.15 -10.86
N THR A 91 -2.86 -4.35 -9.87
CA THR A 91 -4.26 -4.21 -9.40
C THR A 91 -4.96 -2.99 -9.99
N GLY A 92 -4.23 -2.07 -10.64
CA GLY A 92 -4.76 -0.81 -11.14
C GLY A 92 -5.20 0.16 -10.04
N ARG A 93 -4.89 -0.12 -8.77
CA ARG A 93 -5.31 0.69 -7.62
C ARG A 93 -4.09 1.19 -6.86
N ILE A 94 -4.09 2.47 -6.54
CA ILE A 94 -3.13 3.05 -5.60
C ILE A 94 -3.39 2.46 -4.22
N MET A 95 -2.33 2.24 -3.44
CA MET A 95 -2.44 1.69 -2.10
C MET A 95 -3.36 2.55 -1.23
N GLU A 96 -4.46 1.95 -0.81
CA GLU A 96 -5.49 2.54 0.03
C GLU A 96 -5.90 1.59 1.14
N VAL A 97 -6.44 2.15 2.21
CA VAL A 97 -6.93 1.39 3.36
C VAL A 97 -8.39 1.70 3.63
N PRO A 98 -9.17 0.72 4.09
CA PRO A 98 -10.53 0.96 4.53
C PRO A 98 -10.53 1.91 5.73
N VAL A 99 -11.53 2.79 5.78
CA VAL A 99 -11.74 3.74 6.87
C VAL A 99 -13.21 3.76 7.24
N GLY A 100 -13.51 4.11 8.48
CA GLY A 100 -14.88 4.22 8.97
C GLY A 100 -15.01 3.85 10.43
N GLU A 101 -16.21 4.04 10.96
CA GLU A 101 -16.54 3.69 12.35
C GLU A 101 -16.49 2.17 12.58
N GLU A 102 -16.62 1.38 11.51
CA GLU A 102 -16.59 -0.07 11.52
C GLU A 102 -15.21 -0.64 11.92
N LEU A 103 -14.16 0.20 11.88
CA LEU A 103 -12.82 -0.16 12.34
C LEU A 103 -12.59 0.09 13.83
N ILE A 104 -13.51 0.79 14.49
CA ILE A 104 -13.34 1.10 15.92
C ILE A 104 -13.37 -0.20 16.72
N GLY A 105 -12.33 -0.42 17.53
CA GLY A 105 -12.19 -1.63 18.34
C GLY A 105 -11.72 -2.87 17.56
N ARG A 106 -11.38 -2.74 16.27
CA ARG A 106 -10.86 -3.82 15.44
C ARG A 106 -9.33 -3.76 15.35
N VAL A 107 -8.72 -4.92 15.18
CA VAL A 107 -7.28 -5.04 14.92
C VAL A 107 -7.08 -5.46 13.46
N VAL A 108 -6.36 -4.66 12.71
CA VAL A 108 -6.14 -4.86 11.28
C VAL A 108 -4.64 -4.84 10.94
N ASN A 109 -4.29 -5.48 9.82
CA ASN A 109 -2.97 -5.37 9.23
C ASN A 109 -2.82 -4.02 8.47
N PRO A 110 -1.64 -3.69 7.92
CA PRO A 110 -1.42 -2.45 7.16
C PRO A 110 -2.31 -2.28 5.91
N LEU A 111 -2.87 -3.36 5.39
CA LEU A 111 -3.82 -3.34 4.27
C LEU A 111 -5.29 -3.18 4.73
N GLY A 112 -5.52 -3.06 6.04
CA GLY A 112 -6.86 -2.95 6.61
C GLY A 112 -7.61 -4.29 6.71
N GLN A 113 -6.94 -5.42 6.51
CA GLN A 113 -7.53 -6.74 6.69
C GLN A 113 -7.58 -7.10 8.17
N PRO A 114 -8.72 -7.60 8.68
CA PRO A 114 -8.87 -7.95 10.09
C PRO A 114 -7.98 -9.13 10.48
N ILE A 115 -7.28 -8.99 11.60
CA ILE A 115 -6.44 -10.03 12.19
C ILE A 115 -6.91 -10.41 13.61
N ASP A 116 -8.05 -9.90 14.05
CA ASP A 116 -8.64 -10.09 15.37
C ASP A 116 -9.58 -11.30 15.46
N GLY A 117 -9.82 -12.01 14.37
CA GLY A 117 -10.73 -13.15 14.32
C GLY A 117 -12.22 -12.79 14.39
N LEU A 118 -12.58 -11.52 14.32
CA LEU A 118 -13.97 -11.05 14.42
C LEU A 118 -14.69 -10.95 13.05
N GLY A 119 -14.11 -11.53 12.00
CA GLY A 119 -14.68 -11.53 10.65
C GLY A 119 -14.40 -10.26 9.85
N GLU A 120 -14.93 -10.19 8.62
CA GLU A 120 -14.68 -9.11 7.69
C GLU A 120 -15.23 -7.76 8.17
N ILE A 121 -14.53 -6.68 7.81
CA ILE A 121 -14.94 -5.30 8.05
C ILE A 121 -15.66 -4.80 6.81
N LYS A 122 -16.95 -4.53 6.94
CA LYS A 122 -17.81 -4.07 5.83
C LYS A 122 -17.84 -2.55 5.81
N THR A 123 -16.90 -1.94 5.13
CA THR A 123 -16.89 -0.51 4.85
C THR A 123 -16.74 -0.26 3.34
N ASN A 124 -17.43 0.76 2.83
CA ASN A 124 -17.32 1.20 1.44
C ASN A 124 -16.43 2.46 1.31
N LYS A 125 -15.81 2.88 2.41
CA LYS A 125 -14.96 4.07 2.43
C LYS A 125 -13.51 3.64 2.47
N THR A 126 -12.72 4.16 1.55
CA THR A 126 -11.27 3.97 1.51
C THR A 126 -10.56 5.31 1.55
N ARG A 127 -9.29 5.29 1.91
CA ARG A 127 -8.43 6.45 1.90
C ARG A 127 -7.03 6.05 1.45
N PRO A 128 -6.41 6.82 0.53
CA PRO A 128 -5.02 6.59 0.14
C PRO A 128 -4.09 6.65 1.36
N VAL A 129 -3.14 5.73 1.41
CA VAL A 129 -2.13 5.68 2.48
C VAL A 129 -1.22 6.89 2.40
N GLU A 130 -0.78 7.24 1.18
CA GLU A 130 0.01 8.43 0.97
C GLU A 130 -0.88 9.64 0.67
N ARG A 131 -0.72 10.68 1.48
CA ARG A 131 -1.43 11.95 1.34
C ARG A 131 -0.46 13.11 1.47
N LYS A 132 -0.65 14.11 0.63
CA LYS A 132 0.07 15.37 0.77
C LYS A 132 -0.31 16.02 2.11
N ALA A 133 0.69 16.29 2.93
CA ALA A 133 0.49 17.02 4.18
C ALA A 133 0.01 18.45 3.92
N PRO A 134 -0.83 19.03 4.81
CA PRO A 134 -1.21 20.43 4.71
C PRO A 134 0.01 21.34 4.69
N GLY A 135 0.01 22.30 3.77
CA GLY A 135 1.06 23.31 3.67
C GLY A 135 1.06 24.29 4.85
N VAL A 136 2.09 25.15 4.92
CA VAL A 136 2.21 26.14 6.01
C VAL A 136 1.00 27.06 6.08
N MET A 137 0.44 27.44 4.93
CA MET A 137 -0.72 28.34 4.86
C MET A 137 -2.04 27.69 5.30
N GLU A 138 -2.11 26.36 5.23
CA GLU A 138 -3.31 25.61 5.60
C GLU A 138 -3.32 25.20 7.08
N ARG A 139 -2.16 25.30 7.74
CA ARG A 139 -2.02 24.92 9.15
C ARG A 139 -2.39 26.08 10.06
N GLN A 140 -3.18 25.75 11.08
CA GLN A 140 -3.45 26.68 12.16
C GLN A 140 -2.19 26.82 13.02
N SER A 141 -1.93 28.05 13.50
CA SER A 141 -0.87 28.33 14.46
C SER A 141 -1.09 27.56 15.76
N VAL A 142 0.00 27.18 16.42
CA VAL A 142 -0.06 26.53 17.74
C VAL A 142 -0.46 27.56 18.77
N THR A 143 -1.63 27.41 19.37
CA THR A 143 -2.22 28.36 20.35
C THR A 143 -2.58 27.71 21.67
N GLU A 144 -2.69 26.40 21.73
CA GLU A 144 -3.09 25.65 22.91
C GLU A 144 -1.86 25.02 23.61
N PRO A 145 -1.59 25.35 24.89
CA PRO A 145 -0.47 24.78 25.63
C PRO A 145 -0.75 23.33 26.02
N LEU A 146 0.28 22.49 25.93
CA LEU A 146 0.31 21.15 26.47
C LEU A 146 0.83 21.21 27.91
N GLN A 147 0.00 20.84 28.85
CA GLN A 147 0.41 20.70 30.26
C GLN A 147 1.05 19.33 30.46
N THR A 148 2.38 19.31 30.59
CA THR A 148 3.14 18.06 30.78
C THR A 148 3.13 17.60 32.24
N GLY A 149 2.86 18.50 33.19
CA GLY A 149 3.00 18.26 34.63
C GLY A 149 4.44 18.33 35.14
N LEU A 150 5.41 18.46 34.25
CA LEU A 150 6.83 18.61 34.58
C LEU A 150 7.14 20.11 34.75
N LYS A 151 7.31 20.57 36.00
CA LYS A 151 7.50 22.00 36.32
C LYS A 151 8.58 22.69 35.50
N ALA A 152 9.67 21.99 35.23
CA ALA A 152 10.76 22.55 34.44
C ALA A 152 10.37 22.79 32.97
N ILE A 153 9.60 21.91 32.39
CA ILE A 153 9.13 22.04 31.01
C ILE A 153 8.05 23.09 30.94
N ASP A 154 7.01 22.96 31.75
CA ASP A 154 5.84 23.87 31.69
C ASP A 154 6.21 25.33 32.00
N ALA A 155 7.24 25.55 32.86
CA ALA A 155 7.64 26.90 33.25
C ALA A 155 8.73 27.52 32.37
N LEU A 156 9.66 26.72 31.83
CA LEU A 156 10.85 27.23 31.13
C LEU A 156 10.81 26.99 29.62
N VAL A 157 10.20 25.90 29.18
CA VAL A 157 10.13 25.49 27.76
C VAL A 157 8.73 24.98 27.46
N PRO A 158 7.69 25.82 27.56
CA PRO A 158 6.32 25.38 27.36
C PRO A 158 6.12 24.81 25.95
N ILE A 159 5.45 23.69 25.88
CA ILE A 159 5.15 22.98 24.64
C ILE A 159 3.70 23.28 24.23
N GLY A 160 3.46 23.50 22.95
CA GLY A 160 2.13 23.67 22.41
C GLY A 160 1.61 22.42 21.70
N ARG A 161 0.29 22.20 21.72
CA ARG A 161 -0.36 21.08 21.01
C ARG A 161 -0.17 21.25 19.51
N GLY A 162 0.47 20.26 18.88
CA GLY A 162 0.83 20.28 17.47
C GLY A 162 2.26 20.79 17.18
N GLN A 163 3.02 21.17 18.20
CA GLN A 163 4.41 21.56 18.09
C GLN A 163 5.31 20.34 17.86
N ARG A 164 6.43 20.53 17.18
CA ARG A 164 7.47 19.52 17.01
C ARG A 164 8.59 19.82 18.00
N GLU A 165 8.84 18.87 18.89
CA GLU A 165 9.87 18.97 19.91
C GLU A 165 11.00 17.98 19.69
N LEU A 166 12.22 18.38 20.02
CA LEU A 166 13.40 17.54 20.04
C LEU A 166 13.85 17.30 21.48
N VAL A 167 13.80 16.04 21.90
CA VAL A 167 14.35 15.60 23.18
C VAL A 167 15.68 14.90 22.94
N ILE A 168 16.78 15.57 23.24
CA ILE A 168 18.14 15.09 22.99
C ILE A 168 18.89 14.83 24.30
N GLY A 169 19.73 13.82 24.35
CA GLY A 169 20.58 13.45 25.48
C GLY A 169 21.24 12.11 25.27
N ASP A 170 22.16 11.77 26.15
CA ASP A 170 22.88 10.49 26.14
C ASP A 170 21.96 9.27 26.41
N ARG A 171 22.51 8.09 26.28
CA ARG A 171 21.78 6.85 26.62
C ARG A 171 21.39 6.84 28.11
N LYS A 172 20.17 6.36 28.39
CA LYS A 172 19.62 6.20 29.74
C LYS A 172 19.45 7.50 30.56
N THR A 173 19.35 8.65 29.90
CA THR A 173 19.11 9.94 30.57
C THR A 173 17.64 10.26 30.82
N GLY A 174 16.72 9.34 30.52
CA GLY A 174 15.29 9.52 30.79
C GLY A 174 14.49 10.18 29.68
N LYS A 175 15.05 10.31 28.46
CA LYS A 175 14.32 10.93 27.31
C LYS A 175 12.96 10.32 27.05
N THR A 176 12.89 9.00 27.05
CA THR A 176 11.65 8.26 26.80
C THR A 176 10.69 8.39 27.98
N SER A 177 11.19 8.42 29.21
CA SER A 177 10.34 8.63 30.39
C SER A 177 9.62 9.97 30.35
N VAL A 178 10.35 11.05 30.00
CA VAL A 178 9.74 12.38 29.82
C VAL A 178 8.64 12.41 28.77
N ALA A 179 8.76 11.59 27.72
CA ALA A 179 7.76 11.54 26.65
C ALA A 179 6.56 10.65 26.97
N ILE A 180 6.70 9.69 27.91
CA ILE A 180 5.65 8.74 28.29
C ILE A 180 4.84 9.25 29.48
N ASP A 181 5.48 9.89 30.46
CA ASP A 181 4.83 10.47 31.64
C ASP A 181 3.95 11.67 31.30
#